data_617f25dbc60c9b13a21142c98d8e72b9
#
_entry.id   617f25dbc60c9b13a21142c98d8e72b9
#
_cell.length_a   1.000
_cell.length_b   1.000
_cell.length_c   1.000
_cell.angle_alpha   90.00
_cell.angle_beta   90.00
_cell.angle_gamma   90.00
#
_symmetry.space_group_name_H-M   'P 1'
#
loop_
_entity.id
_entity.type
_entity.pdbx_description
1 polymer ?
#
loop_
_entity_poly.entity_id
_entity_poly.type
_entity_poly.pdbx_seq_one_letter_code
_entity_poly.pdbx_strand_id
1 'polypeptide(L)'
;MDQEINLLKKSDIELNAEEMAIVSRINDEVTKKLNFSQGNFELSDQEFYWLKKNPTTLWPEYIEYRQRFKLSKLNRIVNHAPVYLLVEPTSVCNLACPMCFQADKTFTQKEFMGMMDIELFKKLINEAASIGVSAVTLASRGEPTLHPKISEMLKFMKGKFLDIKLNTNGTKLTENLCRDIIESGVNELVFSIDAADKETYEKLRFGAKLEVVLNNVITFKRIRDAYPNNKTLVRISGVKILSEQDWEEFASFWGPYFDQIGWVPAENRWDTYNNAKSDLTTPCSLLWERMYIWHDGKANPCDVDYKSLLSPGKFPDSSLMELWNSQRMNDIRGKHLMSLRSEIIPCDRCGVC
;
A
#
# COMPACT_ATOMS: atom_id res chain seq x y z
N MET A 1 7.14 16.55 -9.06
CA MET A 1 5.72 16.97 -8.97
C MET A 1 4.92 15.76 -9.37
N ASP A 2 4.26 15.16 -8.40
CA ASP A 2 3.42 14.00 -8.63
C ASP A 2 2.17 14.47 -9.38
N GLN A 3 2.11 14.18 -10.68
CA GLN A 3 0.90 14.40 -11.44
C GLN A 3 -0.08 13.28 -11.11
N GLU A 4 -0.81 13.46 -10.04
CA GLU A 4 -1.94 12.61 -9.70
C GLU A 4 -3.20 13.28 -10.26
N ILE A 5 -3.80 12.71 -11.32
CA ILE A 5 -5.11 13.15 -11.78
C ILE A 5 -6.15 12.39 -10.98
N ASN A 6 -6.91 13.11 -10.19
CA ASN A 6 -8.05 12.57 -9.50
C ASN A 6 -9.25 12.55 -10.45
N LEU A 7 -9.69 11.35 -10.85
CA LEU A 7 -10.87 11.16 -11.71
C LEU A 7 -12.16 10.96 -10.91
N LEU A 8 -12.10 11.04 -9.57
CA LEU A 8 -13.30 10.97 -8.76
C LEU A 8 -14.25 12.10 -9.18
N LYS A 9 -15.49 11.69 -9.49
CA LYS A 9 -16.55 12.70 -9.75
C LYS A 9 -16.75 13.49 -8.48
N LYS A 10 -16.87 14.80 -8.62
CA LYS A 10 -17.06 15.69 -7.49
C LYS A 10 -18.21 15.26 -6.59
N SER A 11 -19.33 14.80 -7.18
CA SER A 11 -20.47 14.23 -6.47
C SER A 11 -20.19 12.99 -5.62
N ASP A 12 -19.10 12.26 -5.92
CA ASP A 12 -18.74 11.02 -5.20
C ASP A 12 -17.95 11.30 -3.92
N ILE A 13 -17.35 12.49 -3.81
CA ILE A 13 -16.51 12.91 -2.68
C ILE A 13 -17.08 14.12 -1.93
N GLU A 14 -18.04 14.86 -2.50
CA GLU A 14 -18.63 16.01 -1.81
C GLU A 14 -19.46 15.56 -0.60
N LEU A 15 -19.08 16.11 0.55
CA LEU A 15 -19.88 16.08 1.77
C LEU A 15 -20.78 17.33 1.80
N ASN A 16 -21.99 17.20 2.31
CA ASN A 16 -22.85 18.35 2.52
C ASN A 16 -22.36 19.21 3.71
N ALA A 17 -22.97 20.38 3.94
CA ALA A 17 -22.53 21.31 4.97
C ALA A 17 -22.59 20.72 6.39
N GLU A 18 -23.59 19.88 6.69
CA GLU A 18 -23.73 19.21 7.98
C GLU A 18 -22.63 18.15 8.17
N GLU A 19 -22.37 17.33 7.15
CA GLU A 19 -21.30 16.35 7.13
C GLU A 19 -19.91 17.02 7.29
N MET A 20 -19.67 18.14 6.61
CA MET A 20 -18.45 18.92 6.75
C MET A 20 -18.28 19.50 8.16
N ALA A 21 -19.34 19.97 8.78
CA ALA A 21 -19.29 20.43 10.17
C ALA A 21 -18.97 19.30 11.15
N ILE A 22 -19.49 18.08 10.91
CA ILE A 22 -19.15 16.88 11.69
C ILE A 22 -17.65 16.56 11.53
N VAL A 23 -17.14 16.53 10.30
CA VAL A 23 -15.71 16.27 10.01
C VAL A 23 -14.82 17.29 10.71
N SER A 24 -15.14 18.59 10.62
CA SER A 24 -14.36 19.65 11.27
C SER A 24 -14.30 19.45 12.78
N ARG A 25 -15.43 19.18 13.44
CA ARG A 25 -15.46 18.93 14.87
C ARG A 25 -14.63 17.70 15.26
N ILE A 26 -14.79 16.59 14.56
CA ILE A 26 -14.01 15.37 14.83
C ILE A 26 -12.52 15.65 14.66
N ASN A 27 -12.14 16.34 13.59
CA ASN A 27 -10.75 16.68 13.31
C ASN A 27 -10.14 17.51 14.45
N ASP A 28 -10.84 18.49 14.98
CA ASP A 28 -10.40 19.30 16.11
C ASP A 28 -10.25 18.47 17.40
N GLU A 29 -11.21 17.59 17.69
CA GLU A 29 -11.18 16.71 18.86
C GLU A 29 -10.00 15.73 18.79
N VAL A 30 -9.79 15.10 17.64
CA VAL A 30 -8.68 14.17 17.42
C VAL A 30 -7.33 14.88 17.48
N THR A 31 -7.22 16.06 16.89
CA THR A 31 -5.98 16.85 16.93
C THR A 31 -5.59 17.19 18.36
N LYS A 32 -6.55 17.60 19.19
CA LYS A 32 -6.33 17.86 20.61
C LYS A 32 -5.91 16.58 21.37
N LYS A 33 -6.59 15.46 21.10
CA LYS A 33 -6.30 14.16 21.72
C LYS A 33 -4.88 13.68 21.42
N LEU A 34 -4.45 13.79 20.17
CA LEU A 34 -3.16 13.28 19.70
C LEU A 34 -1.99 14.24 20.01
N ASN A 35 -2.27 15.51 20.29
CA ASN A 35 -1.27 16.53 20.67
C ASN A 35 -0.04 16.55 19.75
N PHE A 36 -0.24 16.56 18.43
CA PHE A 36 0.86 16.66 17.49
C PHE A 36 1.45 18.07 17.48
N SER A 37 2.77 18.16 17.53
CA SER A 37 3.50 19.43 17.62
C SER A 37 3.57 20.20 16.29
N GLN A 38 3.42 19.52 15.18
CA GLN A 38 3.56 20.11 13.84
C GLN A 38 2.62 19.44 12.84
N GLY A 39 2.25 20.18 11.81
CA GLY A 39 1.51 19.74 10.65
C GLY A 39 0.01 20.07 10.72
N ASN A 40 -0.50 20.59 9.62
CA ASN A 40 -1.93 20.68 9.39
C ASN A 40 -2.39 19.34 8.82
N PHE A 41 -3.47 18.81 9.38
CA PHE A 41 -4.10 17.63 8.83
C PHE A 41 -5.22 18.07 7.89
N GLU A 42 -5.08 17.67 6.62
CA GLU A 42 -6.09 17.85 5.60
C GLU A 42 -6.47 16.50 5.02
N LEU A 43 -7.77 16.31 4.79
CA LEU A 43 -8.28 15.13 4.12
C LEU A 43 -8.04 15.24 2.61
N SER A 44 -7.56 14.15 2.01
CA SER A 44 -7.48 13.98 0.57
C SER A 44 -8.83 13.54 -0.01
N ASP A 45 -8.97 13.64 -1.33
CA ASP A 45 -10.16 13.16 -2.03
C ASP A 45 -10.46 11.67 -1.77
N GLN A 46 -9.44 10.83 -1.64
CA GLN A 46 -9.61 9.42 -1.26
C GLN A 46 -10.20 9.27 0.14
N GLU A 47 -9.79 10.13 1.07
CA GLU A 47 -10.32 10.13 2.44
C GLU A 47 -11.75 10.65 2.49
N PHE A 48 -12.08 11.68 1.71
CA PHE A 48 -13.47 12.12 1.53
C PHE A 48 -14.34 11.03 0.89
N TYR A 49 -13.83 10.34 -0.13
CA TYR A 49 -14.53 9.19 -0.71
C TYR A 49 -14.82 8.12 0.35
N TRP A 50 -13.83 7.78 1.17
CA TRP A 50 -14.02 6.80 2.24
C TRP A 50 -15.11 7.24 3.23
N LEU A 51 -15.08 8.50 3.70
CA LEU A 51 -16.11 9.06 4.59
C LEU A 51 -17.49 8.96 3.94
N LYS A 52 -17.62 9.36 2.69
CA LYS A 52 -18.88 9.32 1.93
C LYS A 52 -19.46 7.90 1.82
N LYS A 53 -18.61 6.90 1.72
CA LYS A 53 -19.03 5.49 1.55
C LYS A 53 -19.23 4.73 2.86
N ASN A 54 -18.89 5.33 3.99
CA ASN A 54 -18.96 4.66 5.29
C ASN A 54 -19.86 5.44 6.28
N PRO A 55 -20.48 4.72 7.26
CA PRO A 55 -21.36 5.38 8.25
C PRO A 55 -20.57 6.42 9.07
N THR A 56 -21.25 7.51 9.43
CA THR A 56 -20.68 8.59 10.26
C THR A 56 -20.19 8.12 11.63
N THR A 57 -20.68 6.99 12.11
CA THR A 57 -20.24 6.35 13.36
C THR A 57 -18.79 5.86 13.31
N LEU A 58 -18.24 5.61 12.12
CA LEU A 58 -16.84 5.19 11.91
C LEU A 58 -15.91 6.37 11.64
N TRP A 59 -16.44 7.57 11.40
CA TRP A 59 -15.62 8.73 11.03
C TRP A 59 -14.60 9.15 12.09
N PRO A 60 -14.92 9.14 13.41
CA PRO A 60 -13.93 9.49 14.42
C PRO A 60 -12.70 8.58 14.40
N GLU A 61 -12.91 7.26 14.31
CA GLU A 61 -11.81 6.28 14.26
C GLU A 61 -11.00 6.42 12.97
N TYR A 62 -11.68 6.65 11.84
CA TYR A 62 -10.99 6.82 10.56
C TYR A 62 -10.16 8.10 10.52
N ILE A 63 -10.68 9.23 10.97
CA ILE A 63 -9.95 10.50 11.02
C ILE A 63 -8.76 10.38 11.99
N GLU A 64 -8.94 9.73 13.15
CA GLU A 64 -7.83 9.46 14.08
C GLU A 64 -6.74 8.59 13.40
N TYR A 65 -7.14 7.53 12.72
CA TYR A 65 -6.21 6.71 11.95
C TYR A 65 -5.42 7.55 10.94
N ARG A 66 -6.10 8.38 10.15
CA ARG A 66 -5.46 9.18 9.11
C ARG A 66 -4.53 10.25 9.68
N GLN A 67 -4.92 10.88 10.80
CA GLN A 67 -4.04 11.81 11.51
C GLN A 67 -2.80 11.09 12.05
N ARG A 68 -2.95 9.96 12.73
CA ARG A 68 -1.81 9.14 13.20
C ARG A 68 -0.89 8.77 12.04
N PHE A 69 -1.44 8.29 10.94
CA PHE A 69 -0.66 7.89 9.78
C PHE A 69 0.14 9.06 9.17
N LYS A 70 -0.49 10.23 8.99
CA LYS A 70 0.17 11.39 8.37
C LYS A 70 1.11 12.11 9.34
N LEU A 71 0.63 12.38 10.57
CA LEU A 71 1.36 13.24 11.51
C LEU A 71 2.43 12.51 12.29
N SER A 72 2.30 11.20 12.56
CA SER A 72 3.37 10.43 13.22
C SER A 72 4.66 10.44 12.41
N LYS A 73 4.57 10.24 11.11
CA LYS A 73 5.76 10.31 10.24
C LYS A 73 6.35 11.71 10.13
N LEU A 74 5.50 12.75 10.11
CA LEU A 74 5.95 14.14 10.07
C LEU A 74 6.67 14.53 11.36
N ASN A 75 6.09 14.16 12.51
CA ASN A 75 6.61 14.47 13.84
C ASN A 75 7.61 13.43 14.37
N ARG A 76 7.90 12.37 13.62
CA ARG A 76 8.79 11.26 14.02
C ARG A 76 8.34 10.57 15.31
N ILE A 77 7.03 10.43 15.52
CA ILE A 77 6.43 9.80 16.69
C ILE A 77 6.23 8.31 16.43
N VAL A 78 6.82 7.48 17.28
CA VAL A 78 6.60 6.03 17.27
C VAL A 78 5.33 5.73 18.06
N ASN A 79 4.28 5.26 17.38
CA ASN A 79 3.09 4.76 18.06
C ASN A 79 3.41 3.45 18.79
N HIS A 80 2.60 3.09 19.80
CA HIS A 80 2.80 1.84 20.56
C HIS A 80 2.72 0.58 19.68
N ALA A 81 1.96 0.65 18.60
CA ALA A 81 1.84 -0.37 17.56
C ALA A 81 1.90 0.29 16.17
N PRO A 82 2.24 -0.44 15.09
CA PRO A 82 2.16 0.10 13.75
C PRO A 82 0.72 0.49 13.41
N VAL A 83 0.53 1.69 12.89
CA VAL A 83 -0.80 2.19 12.49
C VAL A 83 -1.31 1.42 11.27
N TYR A 84 -0.37 0.94 10.45
CA TYR A 84 -0.63 0.34 9.16
C TYR A 84 0.31 -0.84 8.92
N LEU A 85 -0.22 -1.95 8.39
CA LEU A 85 0.57 -3.09 7.94
C LEU A 85 0.50 -3.28 6.44
N LEU A 86 1.64 -3.62 5.86
CA LEU A 86 1.70 -4.20 4.52
C LEU A 86 2.06 -5.68 4.68
N VAL A 87 1.14 -6.53 4.29
CA VAL A 87 1.27 -7.99 4.39
C VAL A 87 1.48 -8.57 3.00
N GLU A 88 2.47 -9.43 2.86
CA GLU A 88 2.80 -10.12 1.62
C GLU A 88 2.18 -11.53 1.61
N PRO A 89 1.08 -11.76 0.88
CA PRO A 89 0.54 -13.11 0.73
C PRO A 89 1.50 -14.07 0.04
N THR A 90 2.26 -13.56 -0.90
CA THR A 90 3.27 -14.33 -1.64
C THR A 90 4.37 -13.41 -2.18
N SER A 91 5.60 -13.89 -2.20
CA SER A 91 6.71 -13.24 -2.92
C SER A 91 6.81 -13.69 -4.38
N VAL A 92 6.03 -14.69 -4.79
CA VAL A 92 6.00 -15.16 -6.18
C VAL A 92 5.21 -14.18 -7.04
N CYS A 93 5.77 -13.82 -8.20
CA CYS A 93 5.09 -13.02 -9.22
C CYS A 93 5.13 -13.74 -10.57
N ASN A 94 4.09 -13.58 -11.37
CA ASN A 94 4.04 -14.09 -12.75
C ASN A 94 4.63 -13.11 -13.77
N LEU A 95 5.13 -11.96 -13.33
CA LEU A 95 5.76 -10.95 -14.17
C LEU A 95 7.23 -10.73 -13.75
N ALA A 96 8.02 -10.20 -14.70
CA ALA A 96 9.41 -9.82 -14.48
C ALA A 96 9.66 -8.37 -14.94
N CYS A 97 8.95 -7.43 -14.32
CA CYS A 97 9.03 -6.00 -14.63
C CYS A 97 10.45 -5.46 -14.38
N PRO A 98 11.07 -4.73 -15.33
CA PRO A 98 12.46 -4.28 -15.21
C PRO A 98 12.70 -3.29 -14.04
N MET A 99 11.66 -2.58 -13.58
CA MET A 99 11.73 -1.66 -12.46
C MET A 99 11.47 -2.32 -11.10
N CYS A 100 11.24 -3.62 -11.05
CA CYS A 100 10.89 -4.33 -9.84
C CYS A 100 12.06 -5.18 -9.35
N PHE A 101 12.17 -5.38 -8.04
CA PHE A 101 13.17 -6.31 -7.46
C PHE A 101 12.99 -7.77 -7.89
N GLN A 102 11.90 -8.14 -8.55
CA GLN A 102 11.78 -9.43 -9.27
C GLN A 102 12.78 -9.55 -10.43
N ALA A 103 13.39 -8.47 -10.88
CA ALA A 103 14.49 -8.50 -11.85
C ALA A 103 15.82 -8.97 -11.22
N ASP A 104 15.99 -8.85 -9.90
CA ASP A 104 17.17 -9.34 -9.17
C ASP A 104 17.16 -10.87 -9.09
N LYS A 105 18.05 -11.51 -9.86
CA LYS A 105 18.18 -12.97 -9.90
C LYS A 105 18.61 -13.58 -8.56
N THR A 106 19.23 -12.81 -7.68
CA THR A 106 19.60 -13.27 -6.34
C THR A 106 18.41 -13.21 -5.38
N PHE A 107 17.45 -12.33 -5.60
CA PHE A 107 16.20 -12.31 -4.85
C PHE A 107 15.23 -13.41 -5.29
N THR A 108 15.18 -13.75 -6.57
CA THR A 108 14.28 -14.80 -7.09
C THR A 108 14.76 -16.23 -6.79
N GLN A 109 15.70 -16.40 -5.86
CA GLN A 109 16.12 -17.71 -5.37
C GLN A 109 15.10 -18.31 -4.40
N LYS A 110 15.11 -19.63 -4.27
CA LYS A 110 14.15 -20.41 -3.47
C LYS A 110 13.98 -19.89 -2.03
N GLU A 111 15.05 -19.37 -1.43
CA GLU A 111 15.07 -18.88 -0.05
C GLU A 111 14.18 -17.65 0.19
N PHE A 112 13.92 -16.86 -0.86
CA PHE A 112 13.08 -15.66 -0.79
C PHE A 112 11.67 -15.87 -1.35
N MET A 113 11.44 -17.00 -2.06
CA MET A 113 10.18 -17.25 -2.76
C MET A 113 9.27 -18.17 -1.96
N GLY A 114 8.03 -17.78 -1.79
CA GLY A 114 7.03 -18.58 -1.09
C GLY A 114 5.66 -17.95 -1.01
N MET A 115 4.78 -18.65 -0.31
CA MET A 115 3.40 -18.23 -0.05
C MET A 115 3.15 -18.29 1.46
N MET A 116 2.44 -17.30 2.00
CA MET A 116 2.12 -17.26 3.42
C MET A 116 1.15 -18.38 3.77
N ASP A 117 1.48 -19.15 4.79
CA ASP A 117 0.56 -20.13 5.34
C ASP A 117 -0.71 -19.45 5.86
N ILE A 118 -1.87 -20.04 5.59
CA ILE A 118 -3.15 -19.40 5.94
C ILE A 118 -3.36 -19.28 7.46
N GLU A 119 -2.85 -20.20 8.24
CA GLU A 119 -2.95 -20.13 9.70
C GLU A 119 -2.00 -19.09 10.28
N LEU A 120 -0.81 -18.93 9.69
CA LEU A 120 0.09 -17.81 9.98
C LEU A 120 -0.60 -16.47 9.66
N PHE A 121 -1.25 -16.37 8.50
CA PHE A 121 -2.01 -15.18 8.11
C PHE A 121 -3.12 -14.86 9.10
N LYS A 122 -3.93 -15.85 9.48
CA LYS A 122 -5.03 -15.66 10.42
C LYS A 122 -4.54 -15.22 11.81
N LYS A 123 -3.45 -15.80 12.30
CA LYS A 123 -2.81 -15.37 13.56
C LYS A 123 -2.35 -13.91 13.46
N LEU A 124 -1.65 -13.57 12.38
CA LEU A 124 -1.16 -12.21 12.13
C LEU A 124 -2.31 -11.19 12.11
N ILE A 125 -3.37 -11.46 11.35
CA ILE A 125 -4.52 -10.55 11.22
C ILE A 125 -5.28 -10.38 12.53
N ASN A 126 -5.45 -11.47 13.30
CA ASN A 126 -6.10 -11.38 14.62
C ASN A 126 -5.27 -10.56 15.60
N GLU A 127 -3.95 -10.75 15.65
CA GLU A 127 -3.09 -9.94 16.51
C GLU A 127 -3.09 -8.49 16.07
N ALA A 128 -2.94 -8.21 14.76
CA ALA A 128 -2.99 -6.86 14.22
C ALA A 128 -4.28 -6.12 14.62
N ALA A 129 -5.43 -6.79 14.49
CA ALA A 129 -6.71 -6.21 14.90
C ALA A 129 -6.77 -5.96 16.41
N SER A 130 -6.27 -6.90 17.25
CA SER A 130 -6.32 -6.78 18.71
C SER A 130 -5.46 -5.65 19.27
N ILE A 131 -4.37 -5.29 18.60
CA ILE A 131 -3.46 -4.22 19.02
C ILE A 131 -3.80 -2.85 18.39
N GLY A 132 -4.91 -2.76 17.63
CA GLY A 132 -5.41 -1.50 17.07
C GLY A 132 -4.73 -1.06 15.78
N VAL A 133 -4.16 -1.98 14.98
CA VAL A 133 -3.79 -1.68 13.60
C VAL A 133 -5.03 -1.25 12.84
N SER A 134 -4.97 -0.10 12.19
CA SER A 134 -6.15 0.50 11.54
C SER A 134 -6.31 0.09 10.09
N ALA A 135 -5.21 -0.24 9.41
CA ALA A 135 -5.25 -0.56 7.98
C ALA A 135 -4.27 -1.66 7.59
N VAL A 136 -4.65 -2.42 6.56
CA VAL A 136 -3.83 -3.51 5.98
C VAL A 136 -3.86 -3.43 4.46
N THR A 137 -2.68 -3.46 3.84
CA THR A 137 -2.55 -3.72 2.40
C THR A 137 -2.01 -5.12 2.15
N LEU A 138 -2.66 -5.85 1.26
CA LEU A 138 -2.11 -7.05 0.65
C LEU A 138 -1.35 -6.66 -0.62
N ALA A 139 -0.03 -6.73 -0.56
CA ALA A 139 0.86 -6.31 -1.66
C ALA A 139 2.29 -6.81 -1.40
N SER A 140 3.25 -6.19 -2.05
CA SER A 140 4.69 -6.17 -1.87
C SER A 140 5.47 -6.84 -2.99
N ARG A 141 6.28 -7.87 -2.67
CA ARG A 141 7.31 -8.36 -3.57
C ARG A 141 6.78 -9.30 -4.65
N GLY A 142 5.60 -9.90 -4.45
CA GLY A 142 4.92 -10.78 -5.41
C GLY A 142 3.58 -10.26 -5.88
N GLU A 143 2.81 -11.12 -6.53
CA GLU A 143 1.44 -10.84 -6.97
C GLU A 143 0.43 -11.54 -6.05
N PRO A 144 -0.31 -10.79 -5.21
CA PRO A 144 -1.23 -11.39 -4.23
C PRO A 144 -2.28 -12.32 -4.84
N THR A 145 -2.76 -12.03 -6.05
CA THR A 145 -3.80 -12.85 -6.71
C THR A 145 -3.30 -14.22 -7.17
N LEU A 146 -2.00 -14.49 -7.08
CA LEU A 146 -1.44 -15.84 -7.28
C LEU A 146 -1.58 -16.74 -6.05
N HIS A 147 -1.86 -16.16 -4.88
CA HIS A 147 -2.03 -16.98 -3.69
C HIS A 147 -3.33 -17.80 -3.76
N PRO A 148 -3.29 -19.14 -3.66
CA PRO A 148 -4.46 -19.99 -3.88
C PRO A 148 -5.60 -19.75 -2.88
N LYS A 149 -5.29 -19.18 -1.71
CA LYS A 149 -6.26 -18.84 -0.67
C LYS A 149 -6.52 -17.34 -0.53
N ILE A 150 -6.25 -16.54 -1.58
CA ILE A 150 -6.43 -15.08 -1.52
C ILE A 150 -7.87 -14.70 -1.16
N SER A 151 -8.87 -15.40 -1.70
CA SER A 151 -10.28 -15.19 -1.38
C SER A 151 -10.59 -15.46 0.11
N GLU A 152 -9.98 -16.50 0.69
CA GLU A 152 -10.11 -16.81 2.14
C GLU A 152 -9.45 -15.71 2.98
N MET A 153 -8.27 -15.25 2.58
CA MET A 153 -7.57 -14.14 3.24
C MET A 153 -8.40 -12.85 3.26
N LEU A 154 -8.96 -12.47 2.12
CA LEU A 154 -9.81 -11.27 2.02
C LEU A 154 -11.05 -11.38 2.89
N LYS A 155 -11.78 -12.50 2.82
CA LYS A 155 -12.96 -12.76 3.64
C LYS A 155 -12.64 -12.74 5.15
N PHE A 156 -11.47 -13.25 5.53
CA PHE A 156 -11.04 -13.27 6.93
C PHE A 156 -10.73 -11.86 7.49
N MET A 157 -10.29 -10.94 6.66
CA MET A 157 -10.04 -9.54 7.06
C MET A 157 -11.31 -8.70 7.20
N LYS A 158 -12.42 -9.13 6.61
CA LYS A 158 -13.67 -8.35 6.57
C LYS A 158 -14.07 -7.85 7.96
N GLY A 159 -14.25 -6.53 8.07
CA GLY A 159 -14.70 -5.86 9.29
C GLY A 159 -13.68 -5.79 10.43
N LYS A 160 -12.43 -6.22 10.21
CA LYS A 160 -11.37 -6.16 11.22
C LYS A 160 -10.54 -4.86 11.16
N PHE A 161 -10.59 -4.16 10.06
CA PHE A 161 -9.81 -2.94 9.80
C PHE A 161 -10.69 -1.85 9.20
N LEU A 162 -10.31 -0.60 9.43
CA LEU A 162 -10.97 0.56 8.83
C LEU A 162 -10.67 0.67 7.34
N ASP A 163 -9.46 0.23 6.93
CA ASP A 163 -9.02 0.35 5.54
C ASP A 163 -8.29 -0.92 5.10
N ILE A 164 -8.85 -1.59 4.10
CA ILE A 164 -8.29 -2.79 3.47
C ILE A 164 -7.97 -2.47 2.02
N LYS A 165 -6.71 -2.67 1.64
CA LYS A 165 -6.22 -2.41 0.29
C LYS A 165 -5.62 -3.66 -0.33
N LEU A 166 -5.87 -3.85 -1.61
CA LEU A 166 -5.26 -4.89 -2.43
C LEU A 166 -4.56 -4.26 -3.64
N ASN A 167 -3.28 -4.54 -3.81
CA ASN A 167 -2.56 -4.18 -5.04
C ASN A 167 -2.43 -5.42 -5.93
N THR A 168 -2.63 -5.26 -7.23
CA THR A 168 -2.52 -6.34 -8.20
C THR A 168 -1.97 -5.85 -9.54
N ASN A 169 -1.29 -6.74 -10.26
CA ASN A 169 -0.93 -6.51 -11.66
C ASN A 169 -2.11 -6.75 -12.63
N GLY A 170 -3.25 -7.18 -12.13
CA GLY A 170 -4.49 -7.36 -12.88
C GLY A 170 -4.55 -8.58 -13.79
N THR A 171 -3.50 -9.42 -13.88
CA THR A 171 -3.45 -10.52 -14.85
C THR A 171 -4.28 -11.75 -14.47
N LYS A 172 -4.64 -11.90 -13.19
CA LYS A 172 -5.27 -13.12 -12.63
C LYS A 172 -6.61 -12.88 -11.93
N LEU A 173 -7.33 -11.83 -12.32
CA LEU A 173 -8.65 -11.53 -11.78
C LEU A 173 -9.72 -12.39 -12.50
N THR A 174 -10.22 -13.39 -11.78
CA THR A 174 -11.43 -14.13 -12.20
C THR A 174 -12.68 -13.41 -11.71
N GLU A 175 -13.85 -13.68 -12.32
CA GLU A 175 -15.13 -13.10 -11.85
C GLU A 175 -15.41 -13.44 -10.38
N ASN A 176 -15.10 -14.65 -9.93
CA ASN A 176 -15.27 -15.05 -8.53
C ASN A 176 -14.37 -14.23 -7.60
N LEU A 177 -13.11 -14.04 -7.96
CA LEU A 177 -12.20 -13.21 -7.18
C LEU A 177 -12.65 -11.74 -7.16
N CYS A 178 -13.18 -11.21 -8.28
CA CYS A 178 -13.75 -9.86 -8.32
C CYS A 178 -14.91 -9.70 -7.30
N ARG A 179 -15.82 -10.70 -7.23
CA ARG A 179 -16.92 -10.72 -6.24
C ARG A 179 -16.37 -10.80 -4.83
N ASP A 180 -15.42 -11.71 -4.57
CA ASP A 180 -14.80 -11.87 -3.25
C ASP A 180 -14.11 -10.59 -2.77
N ILE A 181 -13.43 -9.84 -3.65
CA ILE A 181 -12.83 -8.53 -3.33
C ILE A 181 -13.90 -7.55 -2.84
N ILE A 182 -15.00 -7.42 -3.58
CA ILE A 182 -16.08 -6.47 -3.26
C ILE A 182 -16.79 -6.88 -1.97
N GLU A 183 -17.18 -8.14 -1.86
CA GLU A 183 -17.95 -8.69 -0.73
C GLU A 183 -17.14 -8.75 0.56
N SER A 184 -15.81 -8.83 0.46
CA SER A 184 -14.90 -8.75 1.61
C SER A 184 -14.70 -7.33 2.13
N GLY A 185 -15.24 -6.31 1.44
CA GLY A 185 -15.16 -4.92 1.87
C GLY A 185 -13.77 -4.32 1.67
N VAL A 186 -13.06 -4.73 0.63
CA VAL A 186 -11.81 -4.06 0.21
C VAL A 186 -12.13 -2.60 -0.13
N ASN A 187 -11.50 -1.67 0.57
CA ASN A 187 -11.74 -0.23 0.40
C ASN A 187 -11.04 0.33 -0.84
N GLU A 188 -9.86 -0.19 -1.18
CA GLU A 188 -9.10 0.26 -2.34
C GLU A 188 -8.51 -0.94 -3.10
N LEU A 189 -8.85 -1.07 -4.37
CA LEU A 189 -8.19 -1.99 -5.30
C LEU A 189 -7.29 -1.20 -6.23
N VAL A 190 -5.98 -1.46 -6.17
CA VAL A 190 -4.98 -0.77 -6.99
C VAL A 190 -4.47 -1.69 -8.07
N PHE A 191 -4.64 -1.28 -9.30
CA PHE A 191 -4.01 -1.91 -10.45
C PHE A 191 -2.66 -1.26 -10.74
N SER A 192 -1.64 -2.09 -10.84
CA SER A 192 -0.29 -1.66 -11.22
C SER A 192 -0.13 -1.70 -12.74
N ILE A 193 -0.31 -0.57 -13.42
CA ILE A 193 -0.30 -0.44 -14.88
C ILE A 193 0.54 0.78 -15.24
N ASP A 194 1.42 0.68 -16.27
CA ASP A 194 2.40 1.74 -16.57
C ASP A 194 2.23 2.37 -17.96
N ALA A 195 1.43 1.80 -18.86
CA ALA A 195 1.21 2.33 -20.19
C ALA A 195 -0.20 2.05 -20.72
N ALA A 196 -0.60 2.79 -21.75
CA ALA A 196 -1.87 2.63 -22.46
C ALA A 196 -1.70 1.82 -23.76
N ASP A 197 -0.56 1.94 -24.41
CA ASP A 197 -0.25 1.20 -25.63
C ASP A 197 0.36 -0.17 -25.32
N LYS A 198 0.11 -1.11 -26.25
CA LYS A 198 0.50 -2.50 -26.07
C LYS A 198 2.01 -2.72 -26.01
N GLU A 199 2.76 -2.05 -26.86
CA GLU A 199 4.20 -2.26 -26.99
C GLU A 199 4.93 -1.81 -25.72
N THR A 200 4.66 -0.59 -25.25
CA THR A 200 5.22 -0.04 -24.02
C THR A 200 4.76 -0.83 -22.80
N TYR A 201 3.47 -1.17 -22.72
CA TYR A 201 2.94 -1.96 -21.61
C TYR A 201 3.62 -3.33 -21.48
N GLU A 202 3.68 -4.11 -22.56
CA GLU A 202 4.26 -5.46 -22.53
C GLU A 202 5.78 -5.45 -22.33
N LYS A 203 6.46 -4.37 -22.71
CA LYS A 203 7.87 -4.12 -22.42
C LYS A 203 8.10 -3.85 -20.93
N LEU A 204 7.26 -3.02 -20.29
CA LEU A 204 7.38 -2.64 -18.88
C LEU A 204 6.80 -3.68 -17.93
N ARG A 205 5.74 -4.36 -18.32
CA ARG A 205 5.10 -5.45 -17.57
C ARG A 205 5.41 -6.79 -18.20
N PHE A 206 6.72 -7.09 -18.30
CA PHE A 206 7.20 -8.27 -18.98
C PHE A 206 6.54 -9.56 -18.46
N GLY A 207 5.88 -10.30 -19.36
CA GLY A 207 5.06 -11.46 -19.04
C GLY A 207 3.55 -11.20 -18.98
N ALA A 208 3.10 -9.94 -18.96
CA ALA A 208 1.70 -9.59 -19.10
C ALA A 208 1.29 -9.37 -20.57
N LYS A 209 -0.02 -9.39 -20.81
CA LYS A 209 -0.65 -8.97 -22.07
C LYS A 209 -1.66 -7.87 -21.78
N LEU A 210 -1.54 -6.71 -22.45
CA LEU A 210 -2.43 -5.57 -22.24
C LEU A 210 -3.89 -5.96 -22.39
N GLU A 211 -4.22 -6.73 -23.42
CA GLU A 211 -5.59 -7.19 -23.71
C GLU A 211 -6.21 -8.00 -22.54
N VAL A 212 -5.40 -8.84 -21.89
CA VAL A 212 -5.85 -9.65 -20.75
C VAL A 212 -6.15 -8.73 -19.55
N VAL A 213 -5.28 -7.78 -19.27
CA VAL A 213 -5.48 -6.87 -18.15
C VAL A 213 -6.65 -5.93 -18.40
N LEU A 214 -6.79 -5.39 -19.61
CA LEU A 214 -7.94 -4.56 -20.00
C LEU A 214 -9.26 -5.33 -19.84
N ASN A 215 -9.34 -6.56 -20.31
CA ASN A 215 -10.53 -7.39 -20.13
C ASN A 215 -10.85 -7.66 -18.66
N ASN A 216 -9.84 -7.88 -17.83
CA ASN A 216 -10.01 -8.08 -16.39
C ASN A 216 -10.48 -6.78 -15.69
N VAL A 217 -9.95 -5.64 -16.07
CA VAL A 217 -10.38 -4.31 -15.58
C VAL A 217 -11.85 -4.05 -15.95
N ILE A 218 -12.23 -4.27 -17.21
CA ILE A 218 -13.63 -4.14 -17.70
C ILE A 218 -14.55 -5.08 -16.91
N THR A 219 -14.12 -6.32 -16.71
CA THR A 219 -14.88 -7.33 -15.96
C THR A 219 -15.07 -6.90 -14.51
N PHE A 220 -13.99 -6.43 -13.84
CA PHE A 220 -14.08 -5.94 -12.48
C PHE A 220 -15.04 -4.76 -12.38
N LYS A 221 -14.90 -3.76 -13.26
CA LYS A 221 -15.80 -2.61 -13.31
C LYS A 221 -17.27 -3.02 -13.46
N ARG A 222 -17.57 -3.88 -14.42
CA ARG A 222 -18.93 -4.40 -14.65
C ARG A 222 -19.51 -5.08 -13.40
N ILE A 223 -18.71 -5.92 -12.75
CA ILE A 223 -19.14 -6.62 -11.52
C ILE A 223 -19.34 -5.61 -10.40
N ARG A 224 -18.36 -4.71 -10.15
CA ARG A 224 -18.44 -3.70 -9.11
C ARG A 224 -19.68 -2.82 -9.25
N ASP A 225 -19.95 -2.33 -10.45
CA ASP A 225 -21.05 -1.41 -10.72
C ASP A 225 -22.43 -2.09 -10.53
N ALA A 226 -22.47 -3.42 -10.52
CA ALA A 226 -23.68 -4.19 -10.19
C ALA A 226 -23.96 -4.31 -8.67
N TYR A 227 -23.04 -3.87 -7.80
CA TYR A 227 -23.22 -3.86 -6.34
C TYR A 227 -23.65 -2.46 -5.88
N PRO A 228 -24.93 -2.23 -5.50
CA PRO A 228 -25.45 -0.89 -5.20
C PRO A 228 -24.75 -0.18 -4.04
N ASN A 229 -24.27 -0.96 -3.06
CA ASN A 229 -23.62 -0.45 -1.84
C ASN A 229 -22.11 -0.72 -1.83
N ASN A 230 -21.52 -0.88 -3.00
CA ASN A 230 -20.08 -1.09 -3.09
C ASN A 230 -19.31 0.15 -2.60
N LYS A 231 -18.22 -0.12 -1.85
CA LYS A 231 -17.35 0.90 -1.25
C LYS A 231 -15.95 0.92 -1.86
N THR A 232 -15.67 0.00 -2.78
CA THR A 232 -14.33 -0.19 -3.33
C THR A 232 -13.98 0.94 -4.30
N LEU A 233 -13.01 1.76 -3.91
CA LEU A 233 -12.31 2.69 -4.80
C LEU A 233 -11.39 1.88 -5.72
N VAL A 234 -11.48 2.11 -7.02
CA VAL A 234 -10.61 1.45 -8.01
C VAL A 234 -9.61 2.45 -8.54
N ARG A 235 -8.34 2.20 -8.23
CA ARG A 235 -7.25 3.08 -8.60
C ARG A 235 -6.29 2.38 -9.55
N ILE A 236 -5.75 3.14 -10.49
CA ILE A 236 -4.57 2.75 -11.25
C ILE A 236 -3.33 3.47 -10.72
N SER A 237 -2.23 2.76 -10.57
CA SER A 237 -0.94 3.32 -10.19
C SER A 237 0.12 2.87 -11.19
N GLY A 238 0.70 3.84 -11.89
CA GLY A 238 1.76 3.64 -12.88
C GLY A 238 3.08 4.24 -12.46
N VAL A 239 4.15 3.80 -13.10
CA VAL A 239 5.50 4.35 -12.94
C VAL A 239 6.00 4.82 -14.30
N LYS A 240 6.42 6.08 -14.38
CA LYS A 240 7.06 6.63 -15.58
C LYS A 240 8.54 6.30 -15.58
N ILE A 241 8.97 5.47 -16.53
CA ILE A 241 10.35 4.99 -16.68
C ILE A 241 10.92 5.43 -18.02
N LEU A 242 10.10 5.33 -19.06
CA LEU A 242 10.48 5.58 -20.44
C LEU A 242 9.98 6.96 -20.88
N SER A 243 10.76 7.60 -21.75
CA SER A 243 10.39 8.91 -22.32
C SER A 243 9.13 8.86 -23.19
N GLU A 244 8.92 7.72 -23.86
CA GLU A 244 7.77 7.46 -24.74
C GLU A 244 6.44 7.26 -24.01
N GLN A 245 6.44 7.10 -22.67
CA GLN A 245 5.19 7.05 -21.90
C GLN A 245 4.55 8.44 -21.88
N ASP A 246 3.34 8.55 -22.42
CA ASP A 246 2.54 9.77 -22.48
C ASP A 246 1.44 9.76 -21.43
N TRP A 247 1.34 10.87 -20.69
CA TRP A 247 0.36 10.98 -19.60
C TRP A 247 -1.07 11.18 -20.11
N GLU A 248 -1.25 12.01 -21.14
CA GLU A 248 -2.58 12.33 -21.65
C GLU A 248 -3.20 11.10 -22.33
N GLU A 249 -2.40 10.36 -23.10
CA GLU A 249 -2.79 9.08 -23.65
C GLU A 249 -3.18 8.08 -22.57
N PHE A 250 -2.34 7.93 -21.55
CA PHE A 250 -2.58 7.03 -20.41
C PHE A 250 -3.87 7.37 -19.66
N ALA A 251 -4.07 8.64 -19.32
CA ALA A 251 -5.25 9.10 -18.60
C ALA A 251 -6.51 9.00 -19.45
N SER A 252 -6.43 9.30 -20.75
CA SER A 252 -7.56 9.17 -21.68
C SER A 252 -7.99 7.72 -21.88
N PHE A 253 -7.03 6.80 -22.03
CA PHE A 253 -7.31 5.38 -22.26
C PHE A 253 -7.90 4.70 -21.01
N TRP A 254 -7.30 4.92 -19.83
CA TRP A 254 -7.70 4.23 -18.61
C TRP A 254 -8.80 4.95 -17.82
N GLY A 255 -9.00 6.25 -18.03
CA GLY A 255 -9.98 7.08 -17.34
C GLY A 255 -11.39 6.51 -17.26
N PRO A 256 -11.95 5.93 -18.33
CA PRO A 256 -13.29 5.35 -18.29
C PRO A 256 -13.47 4.18 -17.32
N TYR A 257 -12.40 3.56 -16.87
CA TYR A 257 -12.42 2.32 -16.09
C TYR A 257 -12.08 2.50 -14.62
N PHE A 258 -11.43 3.60 -14.25
CA PHE A 258 -10.91 3.85 -12.92
C PHE A 258 -11.55 5.07 -12.27
N ASP A 259 -11.67 5.04 -10.95
CA ASP A 259 -12.11 6.18 -10.16
C ASP A 259 -10.95 7.16 -9.96
N GLN A 260 -9.71 6.65 -9.89
CA GLN A 260 -8.51 7.45 -9.72
C GLN A 260 -7.34 6.91 -10.55
N ILE A 261 -6.56 7.82 -11.14
CA ILE A 261 -5.33 7.49 -11.85
C ILE A 261 -4.16 8.23 -11.20
N GLY A 262 -3.11 7.49 -10.85
CA GLY A 262 -1.86 8.03 -10.37
C GLY A 262 -0.68 7.53 -11.20
N TRP A 263 0.27 8.41 -11.43
CA TRP A 263 1.51 8.10 -12.14
C TRP A 263 2.68 8.82 -11.46
N VAL A 264 3.72 8.07 -11.10
CA VAL A 264 4.90 8.60 -10.42
C VAL A 264 6.15 8.37 -11.26
N PRO A 265 7.14 9.28 -11.21
CA PRO A 265 8.43 9.02 -11.83
C PRO A 265 9.10 7.80 -11.18
N ALA A 266 9.89 7.09 -11.98
CA ALA A 266 10.65 5.94 -11.47
C ALA A 266 11.69 6.40 -10.46
N GLU A 267 11.70 5.75 -9.32
CA GLU A 267 12.76 5.84 -8.34
C GLU A 267 13.61 4.56 -8.39
N ASN A 268 14.90 4.67 -8.11
CA ASN A 268 15.80 3.53 -8.01
C ASN A 268 15.50 2.71 -6.73
N ARG A 269 14.42 1.91 -6.78
CA ARG A 269 13.94 1.14 -5.62
C ARG A 269 14.45 -0.30 -5.56
N TRP A 270 14.74 -0.92 -6.71
CA TRP A 270 14.98 -2.36 -6.72
C TRP A 270 16.46 -2.74 -6.54
N ASP A 271 17.41 -2.00 -7.05
CA ASP A 271 18.84 -2.39 -6.90
C ASP A 271 19.55 -1.70 -5.72
N THR A 272 18.83 -1.53 -4.63
CA THR A 272 19.29 -0.77 -3.46
C THR A 272 20.58 -1.28 -2.85
N TYR A 273 20.90 -2.55 -3.04
CA TYR A 273 22.12 -3.13 -2.48
C TYR A 273 23.37 -2.83 -3.31
N ASN A 274 23.21 -2.49 -4.59
CA ASN A 274 24.31 -2.25 -5.54
C ASN A 274 24.36 -0.82 -6.08
N ASN A 275 23.31 -0.03 -5.85
CA ASN A 275 23.28 1.38 -6.25
C ASN A 275 24.47 2.16 -5.68
N ALA A 276 24.83 3.26 -6.31
CA ALA A 276 25.77 4.23 -5.73
C ALA A 276 25.25 4.73 -4.37
N LYS A 277 26.19 5.07 -3.49
CA LYS A 277 25.81 5.67 -2.21
C LYS A 277 25.05 6.98 -2.41
N SER A 278 24.03 7.17 -1.61
CA SER A 278 23.19 8.36 -1.60
C SER A 278 23.69 9.33 -0.55
N ASP A 279 23.68 10.62 -0.87
CA ASP A 279 23.97 11.71 0.09
C ASP A 279 22.76 12.12 0.93
N LEU A 280 21.66 11.37 0.84
CA LEU A 280 20.44 11.65 1.59
C LEU A 280 20.66 11.47 3.10
N THR A 281 20.42 12.54 3.84
CA THR A 281 20.45 12.56 5.32
C THR A 281 19.05 12.61 5.93
N THR A 282 18.04 12.96 5.14
CA THR A 282 16.64 13.07 5.59
C THR A 282 16.13 11.75 6.15
N PRO A 283 15.53 11.74 7.35
CA PRO A 283 14.93 10.54 7.92
C PRO A 283 13.81 9.98 7.05
N CYS A 284 13.88 8.68 6.73
CA CYS A 284 12.87 8.00 5.92
C CYS A 284 11.54 7.89 6.66
N SER A 285 10.46 8.40 6.07
CA SER A 285 9.11 8.42 6.67
C SER A 285 8.54 7.03 6.98
N LEU A 286 8.89 6.02 6.18
CA LEU A 286 8.39 4.64 6.31
C LEU A 286 8.64 4.05 7.72
N LEU A 287 9.71 4.46 8.40
CA LEU A 287 10.08 3.97 9.72
C LEU A 287 9.06 4.33 10.82
N TRP A 288 8.18 5.30 10.60
CA TRP A 288 7.18 5.79 11.56
C TRP A 288 5.74 5.57 11.14
N GLU A 289 5.51 5.12 9.90
CA GLU A 289 4.14 5.01 9.39
C GLU A 289 3.63 3.58 9.31
N ARG A 290 4.50 2.59 9.01
CA ARG A 290 4.07 1.22 8.73
C ARG A 290 5.13 0.17 9.04
N MET A 291 4.68 -1.08 9.10
CA MET A 291 5.54 -2.25 9.13
C MET A 291 5.13 -3.22 8.02
N TYR A 292 6.11 -3.92 7.46
CA TYR A 292 5.92 -4.93 6.43
C TYR A 292 6.08 -6.31 7.05
N ILE A 293 5.23 -7.26 6.66
CA ILE A 293 5.33 -8.67 7.06
C ILE A 293 5.34 -9.52 5.80
N TRP A 294 6.44 -10.22 5.60
CA TRP A 294 6.63 -11.09 4.45
C TRP A 294 5.89 -12.42 4.58
N HIS A 295 5.80 -13.16 3.47
CA HIS A 295 5.08 -14.44 3.41
C HIS A 295 5.55 -15.47 4.45
N ASP A 296 6.81 -15.39 4.89
CA ASP A 296 7.39 -16.26 5.92
C ASP A 296 7.22 -15.73 7.36
N GLY A 297 6.55 -14.60 7.52
CA GLY A 297 6.38 -13.91 8.81
C GLY A 297 7.48 -12.92 9.17
N LYS A 298 8.54 -12.79 8.38
CA LYS A 298 9.64 -11.87 8.64
C LYS A 298 9.14 -10.41 8.60
N ALA A 299 9.39 -9.68 9.69
CA ALA A 299 9.07 -8.25 9.76
C ALA A 299 10.14 -7.41 9.08
N ASN A 300 9.74 -6.30 8.46
CA ASN A 300 10.65 -5.38 7.77
C ASN A 300 10.20 -3.93 7.95
N PRO A 301 11.12 -2.96 7.99
CA PRO A 301 10.77 -1.54 8.06
C PRO A 301 10.29 -0.95 6.73
N CYS A 302 10.68 -1.54 5.60
CA CYS A 302 10.31 -1.07 4.26
C CYS A 302 10.40 -2.20 3.22
N ASP A 303 9.86 -1.97 2.03
CA ASP A 303 9.91 -2.90 0.89
C ASP A 303 11.20 -2.75 0.05
N VAL A 304 11.89 -1.64 0.17
CA VAL A 304 13.16 -1.40 -0.53
C VAL A 304 14.27 -2.33 -0.02
N ASP A 305 14.21 -2.70 1.28
CA ASP A 305 15.02 -3.77 1.86
C ASP A 305 14.39 -5.15 1.57
N TYR A 306 14.22 -5.48 0.29
CA TYR A 306 13.50 -6.69 -0.13
C TYR A 306 14.22 -8.02 0.23
N LYS A 307 15.49 -7.98 0.67
CA LYS A 307 16.25 -9.14 1.20
C LYS A 307 16.29 -9.17 2.73
N SER A 308 15.66 -8.19 3.40
CA SER A 308 15.48 -8.17 4.86
C SER A 308 16.76 -8.05 5.70
N LEU A 309 17.73 -7.24 5.26
CA LEU A 309 18.93 -6.93 6.06
C LEU A 309 18.59 -6.14 7.33
N LEU A 310 17.47 -5.37 7.30
CA LEU A 310 17.03 -4.54 8.40
C LEU A 310 15.97 -5.22 9.29
N SER A 311 15.62 -6.46 9.01
CA SER A 311 14.57 -7.16 9.73
C SER A 311 14.80 -7.13 11.25
N PRO A 312 13.79 -6.76 12.04
CA PRO A 312 13.85 -6.82 13.50
C PRO A 312 13.57 -8.22 14.07
N GLY A 313 13.13 -9.16 13.22
CA GLY A 313 12.76 -10.50 13.65
C GLY A 313 11.59 -11.05 12.84
N LYS A 314 10.91 -12.05 13.40
CA LYS A 314 9.89 -12.83 12.70
C LYS A 314 8.65 -13.06 13.57
N PHE A 315 7.48 -12.86 12.98
CA PHE A 315 6.20 -13.29 13.54
C PHE A 315 5.96 -14.78 13.19
N PRO A 316 5.47 -15.65 14.10
CA PRO A 316 5.00 -15.34 15.45
C PRO A 316 6.04 -15.57 16.57
N ASP A 317 7.33 -15.66 16.24
CA ASP A 317 8.39 -15.85 17.25
C ASP A 317 8.44 -14.66 18.23
N SER A 318 8.10 -13.47 17.72
CA SER A 318 7.85 -12.25 18.49
C SER A 318 6.51 -11.64 18.04
N SER A 319 5.82 -10.96 18.95
CA SER A 319 4.59 -10.24 18.65
C SER A 319 4.84 -9.02 17.74
N LEU A 320 3.79 -8.55 17.04
CA LEU A 320 3.88 -7.34 16.20
C LEU A 320 4.35 -6.12 16.99
N MET A 321 3.91 -5.98 18.26
CA MET A 321 4.35 -4.87 19.12
C MET A 321 5.82 -4.98 19.50
N GLU A 322 6.32 -6.17 19.83
CA GLU A 322 7.73 -6.40 20.12
C GLU A 322 8.60 -6.14 18.90
N LEU A 323 8.19 -6.60 17.71
CA LEU A 323 8.90 -6.33 16.46
C LEU A 323 8.95 -4.84 16.13
N TRP A 324 7.81 -4.13 16.28
CA TRP A 324 7.72 -2.69 16.02
C TRP A 324 8.57 -1.83 16.96
N ASN A 325 8.62 -2.22 18.24
CA ASN A 325 9.35 -1.50 19.30
C ASN A 325 10.72 -2.12 19.61
N SER A 326 11.19 -3.09 18.81
CA SER A 326 12.46 -3.76 19.03
C SER A 326 13.65 -2.80 19.07
N GLN A 327 14.70 -3.21 19.77
CA GLN A 327 15.97 -2.46 19.80
C GLN A 327 16.48 -2.18 18.37
N ARG A 328 16.39 -3.18 17.47
CA ARG A 328 16.80 -3.04 16.07
C ARG A 328 16.06 -1.91 15.35
N MET A 329 14.73 -1.84 15.49
CA MET A 329 13.93 -0.76 14.88
C MET A 329 14.25 0.60 15.49
N ASN A 330 14.47 0.66 16.80
CA ASN A 330 14.81 1.90 17.48
C ASN A 330 16.21 2.40 17.12
N ASP A 331 17.17 1.52 16.95
CA ASP A 331 18.53 1.85 16.46
C ASP A 331 18.48 2.44 15.06
N ILE A 332 17.71 1.83 14.16
CA ILE A 332 17.51 2.34 12.80
C ILE A 332 16.89 3.74 12.83
N ARG A 333 15.78 3.92 13.58
CA ARG A 333 15.12 5.22 13.75
C ARG A 333 16.09 6.26 14.35
N GLY A 334 16.83 5.88 15.38
CA GLY A 334 17.81 6.74 16.03
C GLY A 334 18.90 7.23 15.09
N LYS A 335 19.49 6.34 14.29
CA LYS A 335 20.47 6.72 13.26
C LYS A 335 19.89 7.67 12.22
N HIS A 336 18.64 7.42 11.76
CA HIS A 336 17.97 8.34 10.83
C HIS A 336 17.75 9.74 11.46
N LEU A 337 17.37 9.81 12.72
CA LEU A 337 17.20 11.10 13.42
C LEU A 337 18.52 11.86 13.62
N MET A 338 19.63 11.14 13.76
CA MET A 338 20.97 11.72 13.85
C MET A 338 21.62 12.03 12.49
N SER A 339 20.88 11.90 11.39
CA SER A 339 21.38 12.05 10.02
C SER A 339 22.49 11.05 9.63
N LEU A 340 22.55 9.90 10.30
CA LEU A 340 23.51 8.81 10.07
C LEU A 340 22.94 7.69 9.19
N ARG A 341 22.00 8.03 8.33
CA ARG A 341 21.37 7.10 7.36
C ARG A 341 22.41 6.39 6.48
N SER A 342 23.49 7.09 6.13
CA SER A 342 24.60 6.57 5.33
C SER A 342 25.40 5.44 5.99
N GLU A 343 25.19 5.18 7.27
CA GLU A 343 25.80 4.06 8.00
C GLU A 343 24.96 2.79 7.98
N ILE A 344 23.78 2.82 7.35
CA ILE A 344 22.83 1.69 7.34
C ILE A 344 22.70 1.14 5.93
N ILE A 345 23.07 -0.12 5.71
CA ILE A 345 22.82 -0.84 4.46
C ILE A 345 21.41 -1.45 4.54
N PRO A 346 20.50 -1.25 3.54
CA PRO A 346 20.70 -0.56 2.25
C PRO A 346 20.32 0.93 2.26
N CYS A 347 20.02 1.55 3.41
CA CYS A 347 19.58 2.95 3.46
C CYS A 347 20.62 3.93 2.88
N ASP A 348 21.91 3.59 2.96
CA ASP A 348 23.01 4.36 2.39
C ASP A 348 22.99 4.47 0.85
N ARG A 349 22.18 3.65 0.19
CA ARG A 349 22.05 3.55 -1.28
C ARG A 349 20.62 3.77 -1.79
N CYS A 350 19.71 4.06 -0.87
CA CYS A 350 18.29 4.21 -1.17
C CYS A 350 17.94 5.65 -1.49
N GLY A 351 17.24 5.89 -2.62
CA GLY A 351 16.72 7.20 -3.02
C GLY A 351 15.37 7.57 -2.38
N VAL A 352 14.73 6.63 -1.68
CA VAL A 352 13.41 6.86 -1.05
C VAL A 352 13.54 7.56 0.29
N CYS A 353 12.75 8.61 0.51
CA CYS A 353 12.68 9.32 1.80
C CYS A 353 11.30 9.97 2.05
#